data_7c2b6b23daa9c84ae92ea21842e8ba4d
#
_entry.id   7c2b6b23daa9c84ae92ea21842e8ba4d
#
_cell.length_a   1.000
_cell.length_b   1.000
_cell.length_c   1.000
_cell.angle_alpha   90.00
_cell.angle_beta   90.00
_cell.angle_gamma   90.00
#
_symmetry.space_group_name_H-M   'P 1'
#
loop_
_entity.id
_entity.type
_entity.pdbx_description
1 polymer ?
#
loop_
_entity_poly.entity_id
_entity_poly.type
_entity_poly.pdbx_seq_one_letter_code
_entity_poly.pdbx_strand_id
1 'polypeptide(L)'
;MGEIKHFQICYEGDLTVGVSHAMRRLGAEPNFDQSWQVWLAEGRHAAPLVRWMRTQMDADARLLVASTQFTTARDFLLVRHSLTPGADYGELHDAVHRLGVIVELPFESTFVVQSDDRTDVQTLGLALGELCPDASLMVTGISHDWAYCDGGVSRMHVAAAEDLAGMFREF
;
A
#
# COMPACT_ATOMS: atom_id res chain seq x y z
N MET A 1 -10.13 26.15 -2.27
CA MET A 1 -10.51 24.73 -2.25
C MET A 1 -9.22 23.97 -1.96
N GLY A 2 -9.14 23.26 -0.83
CA GLY A 2 -7.94 22.50 -0.49
C GLY A 2 -7.75 21.36 -1.48
N GLU A 3 -6.51 21.01 -1.75
CA GLU A 3 -6.14 19.87 -2.58
C GLU A 3 -6.62 18.57 -1.90
N ILE A 4 -7.08 17.63 -2.69
CA ILE A 4 -7.52 16.31 -2.20
C ILE A 4 -6.41 15.32 -2.49
N LYS A 5 -5.97 14.60 -1.46
CA LYS A 5 -5.01 13.50 -1.57
C LYS A 5 -5.76 12.17 -1.69
N HIS A 6 -5.27 11.32 -2.57
CA HIS A 6 -5.74 9.96 -2.72
C HIS A 6 -4.80 8.99 -2.01
N PHE A 7 -5.36 8.07 -1.23
CA PHE A 7 -4.61 7.03 -0.52
C PHE A 7 -5.10 5.65 -0.93
N GLN A 8 -4.15 4.74 -1.06
CA GLN A 8 -4.37 3.31 -1.13
C GLN A 8 -4.19 2.72 0.26
N ILE A 9 -5.14 1.90 0.68
CA ILE A 9 -5.11 1.17 1.95
C ILE A 9 -5.08 -0.32 1.63
N CYS A 10 -4.06 -1.04 2.10
CA CYS A 10 -3.96 -2.48 1.98
C CYS A 10 -4.01 -3.10 3.38
N TYR A 11 -4.81 -4.11 3.54
CA TYR A 11 -4.99 -4.84 4.78
C TYR A 11 -4.71 -6.32 4.57
N GLU A 12 -4.15 -6.98 5.58
CA GLU A 12 -3.96 -8.43 5.58
C GLU A 12 -4.41 -9.00 6.92
N GLY A 13 -5.36 -9.91 6.86
CA GLY A 13 -6.00 -10.54 8.01
C GLY A 13 -7.49 -10.73 7.81
N ASP A 14 -8.18 -11.17 8.84
CA ASP A 14 -9.62 -11.35 8.81
C ASP A 14 -10.35 -10.00 8.79
N LEU A 15 -11.33 -9.85 7.93
CA LEU A 15 -12.17 -8.66 7.86
C LEU A 15 -13.12 -8.61 9.07
N THR A 16 -12.63 -8.05 10.17
CA THR A 16 -13.41 -7.88 11.39
C THR A 16 -14.39 -6.72 11.29
N VAL A 17 -15.33 -6.66 12.22
CA VAL A 17 -16.26 -5.52 12.34
C VAL A 17 -15.49 -4.21 12.54
N GLY A 18 -14.37 -4.24 13.29
CA GLY A 18 -13.52 -3.08 13.52
C GLY A 18 -12.90 -2.54 12.22
N VAL A 19 -12.35 -3.40 11.38
CA VAL A 19 -11.80 -3.05 10.06
C VAL A 19 -12.89 -2.44 9.17
N SER A 20 -14.00 -3.13 9.03
CA SER A 20 -15.13 -2.66 8.20
C SER A 20 -15.69 -1.32 8.69
N HIS A 21 -15.73 -1.10 10.00
CA HIS A 21 -16.16 0.16 10.59
C HIS A 21 -15.17 1.29 10.33
N ALA A 22 -13.86 1.02 10.47
CA ALA A 22 -12.81 2.00 10.17
C ALA A 22 -12.85 2.44 8.70
N MET A 23 -12.96 1.50 7.74
CA MET A 23 -13.06 1.80 6.32
C MET A 23 -14.30 2.65 6.00
N ARG A 24 -15.44 2.31 6.60
CA ARG A 24 -16.68 3.06 6.43
C ARG A 24 -16.60 4.48 6.98
N ARG A 25 -15.97 4.66 8.15
CA ARG A 25 -15.77 5.99 8.75
C ARG A 25 -14.88 6.90 7.92
N LEU A 26 -13.90 6.32 7.21
CA LEU A 26 -13.04 7.04 6.27
C LEU A 26 -13.76 7.37 4.96
N GLY A 27 -14.88 6.73 4.65
CA GLY A 27 -15.46 6.77 3.32
C GLY A 27 -14.62 6.03 2.29
N ALA A 28 -13.85 5.03 2.73
CA ALA A 28 -13.00 4.23 1.87
C ALA A 28 -13.82 3.26 1.01
N GLU A 29 -13.47 3.16 -0.26
CA GLU A 29 -14.11 2.30 -1.25
C GLU A 29 -13.22 1.10 -1.59
N PRO A 30 -13.76 -0.13 -1.63
CA PRO A 30 -12.99 -1.30 -2.03
C PRO A 30 -12.59 -1.20 -3.51
N ASN A 31 -11.36 -1.54 -3.85
CA ASN A 31 -10.87 -1.52 -5.23
C ASN A 31 -10.11 -2.78 -5.65
N PHE A 32 -9.62 -3.56 -4.71
CA PHE A 32 -8.94 -4.82 -4.95
C PHE A 32 -9.08 -5.71 -3.71
N ASP A 33 -8.62 -6.97 -3.77
CA ASP A 33 -8.68 -7.92 -2.66
C ASP A 33 -8.04 -7.34 -1.40
N GLN A 34 -8.85 -7.20 -0.34
CA GLN A 34 -8.46 -6.58 0.94
C GLN A 34 -7.75 -5.23 0.78
N SER A 35 -8.16 -4.46 -0.23
CA SER A 35 -7.63 -3.13 -0.50
C SER A 35 -8.76 -2.14 -0.73
N TRP A 36 -8.50 -0.90 -0.30
CA TRP A 36 -9.45 0.22 -0.42
C TRP A 36 -8.72 1.46 -0.89
N GLN A 37 -9.48 2.34 -1.47
CA GLN A 37 -9.05 3.68 -1.84
C GLN A 37 -9.85 4.73 -1.06
N VAL A 38 -9.22 5.84 -0.74
CA VAL A 38 -9.87 6.95 -0.04
C VAL A 38 -9.30 8.29 -0.47
N TRP A 39 -10.16 9.29 -0.55
CA TRP A 39 -9.78 10.68 -0.84
C TRP A 39 -9.93 11.51 0.44
N LEU A 40 -8.83 12.09 0.89
CA LEU A 40 -8.77 12.88 2.11
C LEU A 40 -8.30 14.31 1.81
N ALA A 41 -8.68 15.24 2.68
CA ALA A 41 -8.23 16.61 2.58
C ALA A 41 -6.70 16.72 2.64
N GLU A 42 -6.15 17.71 1.96
CA GLU A 42 -4.74 18.08 2.04
C GLU A 42 -4.25 18.22 3.49
N GLY A 43 -2.99 17.88 3.72
CA GLY A 43 -2.39 17.86 5.05
C GLY A 43 -2.59 16.55 5.82
N ARG A 44 -3.28 15.57 5.23
CA ARG A 44 -3.32 14.20 5.77
C ARG A 44 -2.11 13.41 5.29
N HIS A 45 -1.60 12.54 6.16
CA HIS A 45 -0.42 11.72 5.93
C HIS A 45 -0.68 10.25 6.28
N ALA A 46 0.06 9.35 5.64
CA ALA A 46 -0.10 7.92 5.81
C ALA A 46 0.14 7.46 7.26
N ALA A 47 1.19 7.96 7.91
CA ALA A 47 1.56 7.52 9.27
C ALA A 47 0.50 7.84 10.33
N PRO A 48 -0.04 9.07 10.44
CA PRO A 48 -1.19 9.35 11.31
C PRO A 48 -2.41 8.50 10.99
N LEU A 49 -2.68 8.24 9.71
CA LEU A 49 -3.82 7.43 9.31
C LEU A 49 -3.66 5.97 9.77
N VAL A 50 -2.47 5.37 9.60
CA VAL A 50 -2.15 4.04 10.13
C VAL A 50 -2.34 3.98 11.65
N ARG A 51 -1.85 4.99 12.40
CA ARG A 51 -2.01 5.04 13.86
C ARG A 51 -3.48 5.07 14.27
N TRP A 52 -4.27 5.93 13.61
CA TRP A 52 -5.70 6.01 13.90
C TRP A 52 -6.42 4.70 13.58
N MET A 53 -6.16 4.11 12.40
CA MET A 53 -6.79 2.85 12.00
C MET A 53 -6.45 1.72 12.97
N ARG A 54 -5.21 1.63 13.46
CA ARG A 54 -4.82 0.64 14.47
C ARG A 54 -5.64 0.72 15.75
N THR A 55 -6.12 1.90 16.15
CA THR A 55 -6.99 2.02 17.33
C THR A 55 -8.39 1.42 17.13
N GLN A 56 -8.74 1.15 15.86
CA GLN A 56 -10.04 0.61 15.47
C GLN A 56 -10.00 -0.88 15.10
N MET A 57 -8.80 -1.44 14.98
CA MET A 57 -8.55 -2.79 14.49
C MET A 57 -7.97 -3.69 15.58
N ASP A 58 -7.94 -4.99 15.31
CA ASP A 58 -7.32 -5.96 16.20
C ASP A 58 -5.79 -5.75 16.27
N ALA A 59 -5.17 -6.17 17.38
CA ALA A 59 -3.77 -5.90 17.67
C ALA A 59 -2.78 -6.55 16.67
N ASP A 60 -3.21 -7.61 16.01
CA ASP A 60 -2.45 -8.37 15.01
C ASP A 60 -2.71 -7.95 13.56
N ALA A 61 -3.56 -6.92 13.36
CA ALA A 61 -3.86 -6.40 12.04
C ALA A 61 -2.61 -5.88 11.34
N ARG A 62 -2.45 -6.26 10.08
CA ARG A 62 -1.40 -5.77 9.18
C ARG A 62 -2.01 -4.76 8.22
N LEU A 63 -1.44 -3.58 8.17
CA LEU A 63 -2.01 -2.45 7.45
C LEU A 63 -0.91 -1.63 6.79
N LEU A 64 -1.07 -1.37 5.50
CA LEU A 64 -0.28 -0.38 4.75
C LEU A 64 -1.22 0.73 4.29
N VAL A 65 -0.76 1.96 4.42
CA VAL A 65 -1.39 3.15 3.82
C VAL A 65 -0.34 3.87 3.00
N ALA A 66 -0.66 4.20 1.76
CA ALA A 66 0.24 4.91 0.87
C ALA A 66 -0.52 6.00 0.10
N SER A 67 0.03 7.20 0.05
CA SER A 67 -0.47 8.26 -0.83
C SER A 67 -0.12 7.91 -2.27
N THR A 68 -1.12 7.84 -3.15
CA THR A 68 -0.90 7.56 -4.56
C THR A 68 -0.47 8.80 -5.30
N GLN A 69 0.39 8.60 -6.28
CA GLN A 69 0.78 9.63 -7.25
C GLN A 69 0.61 9.09 -8.67
N PHE A 70 0.08 9.95 -9.53
CA PHE A 70 -0.05 9.65 -10.96
C PHE A 70 1.16 10.15 -11.77
N THR A 71 2.31 10.32 -11.14
CA THR A 71 3.45 10.99 -11.77
C THR A 71 4.67 10.09 -11.97
N THR A 72 5.32 10.39 -13.01
CA THR A 72 6.62 10.12 -13.65
C THR A 72 7.75 9.61 -12.76
N ALA A 73 8.51 8.70 -13.33
CA ALA A 73 9.93 8.35 -13.12
C ALA A 73 10.56 8.72 -11.77
N ARG A 74 10.85 7.71 -10.97
CA ARG A 74 11.54 7.63 -9.68
C ARG A 74 10.65 7.49 -8.45
N ASP A 75 9.36 7.30 -8.65
CA ASP A 75 8.44 7.08 -7.55
C ASP A 75 8.41 5.60 -7.17
N PHE A 76 7.88 5.31 -6.00
CA PHE A 76 7.65 3.95 -5.59
C PHE A 76 6.41 3.39 -6.28
N LEU A 77 6.44 2.09 -6.53
CA LEU A 77 5.29 1.34 -7.01
C LEU A 77 4.83 0.40 -5.90
N LEU A 78 3.55 0.41 -5.65
CA LEU A 78 2.89 -0.56 -4.79
C LEU A 78 2.37 -1.68 -5.67
N VAL A 79 2.85 -2.89 -5.43
CA VAL A 79 2.37 -4.12 -6.07
C VAL A 79 1.62 -4.92 -5.02
N ARG A 80 0.35 -5.17 -5.28
CA ARG A 80 -0.46 -6.07 -4.47
C ARG A 80 -0.95 -7.21 -5.34
N HIS A 81 -0.93 -8.41 -4.79
CA HIS A 81 -1.37 -9.59 -5.50
C HIS A 81 -2.33 -10.44 -4.68
N SER A 82 -3.18 -11.16 -5.39
CA SER A 82 -3.94 -12.28 -4.88
C SER A 82 -3.63 -13.48 -5.76
N LEU A 83 -3.01 -14.50 -5.18
CA LEU A 83 -2.66 -15.71 -5.91
C LEU A 83 -3.81 -16.69 -5.88
N THR A 84 -4.03 -17.38 -6.99
CA THR A 84 -4.93 -18.54 -7.01
C THR A 84 -4.32 -19.68 -6.19
N PRO A 85 -5.15 -20.55 -5.58
CA PRO A 85 -4.64 -21.70 -4.87
C PRO A 85 -3.72 -22.55 -5.75
N GLY A 86 -2.47 -22.77 -5.30
CA GLY A 86 -1.45 -23.52 -6.04
C GLY A 86 -0.51 -22.69 -6.90
N ALA A 87 -0.73 -21.38 -7.01
CA ALA A 87 0.24 -20.46 -7.63
C ALA A 87 1.49 -20.32 -6.77
N ASP A 88 2.65 -20.17 -7.43
CA ASP A 88 3.94 -20.06 -6.74
C ASP A 88 4.26 -18.60 -6.41
N TYR A 89 4.23 -18.29 -5.11
CA TYR A 89 4.65 -16.98 -4.61
C TYR A 89 6.12 -16.68 -4.96
N GLY A 90 6.99 -17.69 -4.96
CA GLY A 90 8.41 -17.52 -5.30
C GLY A 90 8.61 -17.01 -6.71
N GLU A 91 7.84 -17.51 -7.69
CA GLU A 91 7.90 -17.02 -9.07
C GLU A 91 7.52 -15.54 -9.18
N LEU A 92 6.47 -15.11 -8.48
CA LEU A 92 6.07 -13.71 -8.46
C LEU A 92 7.13 -12.83 -7.79
N HIS A 93 7.65 -13.26 -6.64
CA HIS A 93 8.71 -12.55 -5.93
C HIS A 93 9.96 -12.37 -6.80
N ASP A 94 10.40 -13.45 -7.46
CA ASP A 94 11.55 -13.41 -8.38
C ASP A 94 11.28 -12.54 -9.61
N ALA A 95 10.05 -12.53 -10.11
CA ALA A 95 9.65 -11.66 -11.21
C ALA A 95 9.72 -10.18 -10.82
N VAL A 96 9.20 -9.82 -9.65
CA VAL A 96 9.28 -8.45 -9.12
C VAL A 96 10.73 -8.03 -8.93
N HIS A 97 11.60 -8.89 -8.39
CA HIS A 97 13.02 -8.62 -8.20
C HIS A 97 13.78 -8.40 -9.51
N ARG A 98 13.37 -9.04 -10.59
CA ARG A 98 13.98 -8.84 -11.92
C ARG A 98 13.57 -7.52 -12.57
N LEU A 99 12.43 -6.99 -12.22
CA LEU A 99 11.83 -5.81 -12.85
C LEU A 99 12.04 -4.52 -12.05
N GLY A 100 12.45 -4.62 -10.80
CA GLY A 100 12.68 -3.46 -9.93
C GLY A 100 13.41 -3.81 -8.65
N VAL A 101 13.65 -2.82 -7.82
CA VAL A 101 14.25 -2.99 -6.50
C VAL A 101 13.14 -3.02 -5.46
N ILE A 102 12.93 -4.17 -4.82
CA ILE A 102 12.03 -4.25 -3.67
C ILE A 102 12.67 -3.51 -2.51
N VAL A 103 12.02 -2.43 -2.07
CA VAL A 103 12.49 -1.62 -0.94
C VAL A 103 11.84 -2.04 0.36
N GLU A 104 10.63 -2.61 0.30
CA GLU A 104 9.91 -3.09 1.48
C GLU A 104 8.94 -4.21 1.11
N LEU A 105 8.75 -5.14 2.02
CA LEU A 105 7.78 -6.24 1.98
C LEU A 105 6.87 -6.12 3.21
N PRO A 106 5.86 -5.22 3.18
CA PRO A 106 4.98 -5.05 4.33
C PRO A 106 4.24 -6.33 4.70
N PHE A 107 3.83 -7.12 3.69
CA PHE A 107 3.15 -8.41 3.82
C PHE A 107 3.54 -9.31 2.65
N GLU A 108 3.24 -10.59 2.76
CA GLU A 108 3.47 -11.56 1.67
C GLU A 108 2.76 -11.18 0.36
N SER A 109 1.58 -10.54 0.48
CA SER A 109 0.76 -10.13 -0.66
C SER A 109 1.08 -8.74 -1.21
N THR A 110 2.09 -8.04 -0.67
CA THR A 110 2.31 -6.63 -0.96
C THR A 110 3.79 -6.29 -1.02
N PHE A 111 4.21 -5.69 -2.12
CA PHE A 111 5.57 -5.18 -2.32
C PHE A 111 5.55 -3.66 -2.49
N VAL A 112 6.53 -2.98 -1.91
CA VAL A 112 6.90 -1.62 -2.29
C VAL A 112 8.18 -1.71 -3.11
N VAL A 113 8.10 -1.29 -4.36
CA VAL A 113 9.17 -1.40 -5.35
C VAL A 113 9.62 0.00 -5.74
N GLN A 114 10.92 0.22 -5.75
CA GLN A 114 11.47 1.44 -6.33
C GLN A 114 11.52 1.26 -7.85
N SER A 115 10.82 2.13 -8.56
CA SER A 115 10.89 2.15 -10.01
C SER A 115 12.19 2.84 -10.48
N ASP A 116 12.70 2.40 -11.61
CA ASP A 116 13.72 3.10 -12.36
C ASP A 116 13.09 3.96 -13.47
N ASP A 117 13.92 4.68 -14.23
CA ASP A 117 13.46 5.56 -15.31
C ASP A 117 12.75 4.80 -16.46
N ARG A 118 12.71 3.46 -16.42
CA ARG A 118 12.15 2.59 -17.45
C ARG A 118 10.95 1.79 -17.00
N THR A 119 10.68 1.77 -15.70
CA THR A 119 9.66 0.94 -15.09
C THR A 119 8.57 1.83 -14.48
N ASP A 120 7.49 2.00 -15.18
CA ASP A 120 6.27 2.65 -14.70
C ASP A 120 5.21 1.62 -14.31
N VAL A 121 4.07 2.10 -13.83
CA VAL A 121 2.91 1.27 -13.43
C VAL A 121 2.47 0.32 -14.55
N GLN A 122 2.41 0.82 -15.79
CA GLN A 122 1.93 0.05 -16.94
C GLN A 122 2.95 -1.02 -17.33
N THR A 123 4.21 -0.65 -17.44
CA THR A 123 5.30 -1.56 -17.82
C THR A 123 5.44 -2.69 -16.80
N LEU A 124 5.45 -2.36 -15.51
CA LEU A 124 5.53 -3.36 -14.45
C LEU A 124 4.29 -4.26 -14.43
N GLY A 125 3.11 -3.68 -14.52
CA GLY A 125 1.85 -4.44 -14.52
C GLY A 125 1.73 -5.42 -15.69
N LEU A 126 2.10 -5.01 -16.90
CA LEU A 126 2.11 -5.89 -18.08
C LEU A 126 3.15 -7.02 -17.94
N ALA A 127 4.37 -6.68 -17.55
CA ALA A 127 5.43 -7.68 -17.40
C ALA A 127 5.11 -8.71 -16.31
N LEU A 128 4.57 -8.30 -15.18
CA LEU A 128 4.13 -9.23 -14.13
C LEU A 128 2.94 -10.08 -14.58
N GLY A 129 1.99 -9.52 -15.32
CA GLY A 129 0.85 -10.25 -15.87
C GLY A 129 1.26 -11.33 -16.88
N GLU A 130 2.30 -11.08 -17.66
CA GLU A 130 2.87 -12.08 -18.59
C GLU A 130 3.65 -13.19 -17.86
N LEU A 131 4.38 -12.84 -16.81
CA LEU A 131 5.20 -13.78 -16.04
C LEU A 131 4.37 -14.61 -15.05
N CYS A 132 3.31 -14.05 -14.53
CA CYS A 132 2.47 -14.66 -13.50
C CYS A 132 0.98 -14.61 -13.92
N PRO A 133 0.57 -15.36 -14.97
CA PRO A 133 -0.77 -15.30 -15.52
C PRO A 133 -1.88 -15.75 -14.54
N ASP A 134 -1.51 -16.52 -13.54
CA ASP A 134 -2.43 -17.04 -12.51
C ASP A 134 -2.59 -16.08 -11.31
N ALA A 135 -1.89 -14.95 -11.32
CA ALA A 135 -2.00 -13.93 -10.29
C ALA A 135 -2.98 -12.83 -10.68
N SER A 136 -3.86 -12.44 -9.76
CA SER A 136 -4.56 -11.17 -9.84
C SER A 136 -3.64 -10.09 -9.27
N LEU A 137 -3.39 -9.02 -10.03
CA LEU A 137 -2.39 -8.02 -9.70
C LEU A 137 -3.01 -6.63 -9.69
N MET A 138 -2.61 -5.83 -8.71
CA MET A 138 -2.81 -4.38 -8.69
C MET A 138 -1.45 -3.71 -8.59
N VAL A 139 -1.15 -2.82 -9.53
CA VAL A 139 0.06 -2.00 -9.51
C VAL A 139 -0.37 -0.53 -9.50
N THR A 140 0.13 0.24 -8.56
CA THR A 140 -0.16 1.67 -8.48
C THR A 140 1.07 2.48 -8.08
N GLY A 141 1.23 3.68 -8.63
CA GLY A 141 2.25 4.62 -8.20
C GLY A 141 1.94 5.19 -6.82
N ILE A 142 2.93 5.23 -5.96
CA ILE A 142 2.82 5.84 -4.63
C ILE A 142 3.92 6.88 -4.42
N SER A 143 3.61 7.88 -3.60
CA SER A 143 4.59 8.88 -3.17
C SER A 143 5.48 8.34 -2.04
N HIS A 144 6.38 9.17 -1.54
CA HIS A 144 7.15 8.88 -0.33
C HIS A 144 6.31 8.86 0.96
N ASP A 145 5.04 9.30 0.90
CA ASP A 145 4.13 9.32 2.03
C ASP A 145 3.39 7.98 2.15
N TRP A 146 4.08 6.99 2.71
CA TRP A 146 3.51 5.69 3.04
C TRP A 146 3.98 5.20 4.41
N ALA A 147 3.16 4.42 5.07
CA ALA A 147 3.45 3.81 6.35
C ALA A 147 2.73 2.47 6.46
N TYR A 148 3.27 1.56 7.27
CA TYR A 148 2.61 0.30 7.57
C TYR A 148 2.80 -0.11 9.03
N CYS A 149 1.95 -0.98 9.50
CA CYS A 149 2.12 -1.72 10.75
C CYS A 149 2.03 -3.22 10.47
N ASP A 150 2.89 -3.99 11.11
CA ASP A 150 2.95 -5.43 11.04
C ASP A 150 2.58 -6.04 12.41
N GLY A 151 1.29 -6.27 12.61
CA GLY A 151 0.76 -6.92 13.81
C GLY A 151 1.19 -6.27 15.12
N GLY A 152 1.42 -7.09 16.16
CA GLY A 152 1.72 -6.66 17.52
C GLY A 152 3.08 -5.98 17.72
N VAL A 153 3.96 -6.00 16.72
CA VAL A 153 5.24 -5.29 16.75
C VAL A 153 5.06 -3.95 16.05
N SER A 154 5.09 -2.86 16.82
CA SER A 154 5.00 -1.49 16.30
C SER A 154 6.19 -1.11 15.43
N ARG A 155 6.39 -1.77 14.33
CA ARG A 155 7.27 -1.28 13.27
C ARG A 155 6.43 -0.38 12.36
N MET A 156 6.37 0.89 12.72
CA MET A 156 5.89 1.89 11.80
C MET A 156 7.07 2.37 10.97
N HIS A 157 7.14 1.89 9.74
CA HIS A 157 8.09 2.39 8.76
C HIS A 157 7.49 3.65 8.13
N VAL A 158 8.23 4.75 8.19
CA VAL A 158 7.86 6.00 7.54
C VAL A 158 8.95 6.29 6.51
N ALA A 159 8.60 6.30 5.25
CA ALA A 159 9.55 6.45 4.15
C ALA A 159 10.19 7.85 4.06
N ALA A 160 9.61 8.87 4.70
CA ALA A 160 10.16 10.23 4.68
C ALA A 160 10.42 10.76 6.08
N ALA A 161 11.70 10.94 6.42
CA ALA A 161 12.14 11.52 7.68
C ALA A 161 12.04 13.06 7.71
N GLU A 162 11.65 13.72 6.64
CA GLU A 162 11.85 15.16 6.48
C GLU A 162 10.74 16.06 7.03
N ASP A 163 9.60 15.52 7.44
CA ASP A 163 8.53 16.35 8.02
C ASP A 163 7.84 15.72 9.24
N LEU A 164 8.64 15.38 10.24
CA LEU A 164 8.12 14.88 11.51
C LEU A 164 7.19 15.88 12.23
N ALA A 165 7.35 17.17 11.98
CA ALA A 165 6.54 18.22 12.61
C ALA A 165 5.10 18.27 12.06
N GLY A 166 4.88 17.90 10.78
CA GLY A 166 3.56 17.80 10.18
C GLY A 166 2.81 16.50 10.50
N MET A 167 3.53 15.47 10.97
CA MET A 167 2.97 14.14 11.24
C MET A 167 2.07 14.06 12.49
N PHE A 168 2.10 15.07 13.35
CA PHE A 168 1.40 15.06 14.64
C PHE A 168 0.07 15.83 14.64
N ARG A 169 -0.45 16.20 13.50
CA ARG A 169 -1.83 16.73 13.45
C ARG A 169 -2.81 15.59 13.66
N GLU A 170 -3.52 15.64 14.78
CA GLU A 170 -4.55 14.67 15.13
C GLU A 170 -5.69 14.63 14.10
N PHE A 171 -6.24 13.45 13.92
CA PHE A 171 -7.46 13.19 13.13
C PHE A 171 -8.70 13.56 13.93
#